data_2f3a67a4f44fbcb058c707fbe7a2a09e
#
_entry.id   2f3a67a4f44fbcb058c707fbe7a2a09e
#
_cell.length_a   1.000
_cell.length_b   1.000
_cell.length_c   1.000
_cell.angle_alpha   90.00
_cell.angle_beta   90.00
_cell.angle_gamma   90.00
#
_symmetry.space_group_name_H-M   'P 1'
#
loop_
_entity.id
_entity.type
_entity.pdbx_description
1 polymer ?
#
loop_
_entity_poly.entity_id
_entity_poly.type
_entity_poly.pdbx_seq_one_letter_code
_entity_poly.pdbx_strand_id
1 'polypeptide(L)'
;KRAVSIVSTFIHEERVILLTAWQAVQMQATRASSMGGLVQPDWNSEKMVEDPGLTDARNFAFEGEKLARENGITHTESYLVEYTTSVWNAITKAADELDADLIVTGTHGRTGFQELMHPSVADRVLKHGHRPVLIVPPEA
;
A
#
# COMPACT_ATOMS: atom_id res chain seq x y z
N LYS A 1 8.56 -4.27 7.10
CA LYS A 1 8.85 -4.75 8.47
C LYS A 1 9.60 -3.71 9.28
N ARG A 2 10.70 -3.15 8.75
CA ARG A 2 11.54 -2.20 9.47
C ARG A 2 10.83 -0.89 9.84
N ALA A 3 9.97 -0.36 8.96
CA ALA A 3 9.22 0.85 9.24
C ALA A 3 8.34 0.69 10.50
N VAL A 4 7.64 -0.43 10.63
CA VAL A 4 6.80 -0.73 11.80
C VAL A 4 7.65 -0.80 13.07
N SER A 5 8.81 -1.46 13.00
CA SER A 5 9.73 -1.55 14.14
C SER A 5 10.27 -0.17 14.56
N ILE A 6 10.58 0.70 13.60
CA ILE A 6 11.03 2.07 13.88
C ILE A 6 9.92 2.90 14.53
N VAL A 7 8.70 2.82 14.00
CA VAL A 7 7.55 3.53 14.57
C VAL A 7 7.34 3.15 16.02
N SER A 8 7.35 1.87 16.33
CA SER A 8 7.16 1.37 17.72
C SER A 8 8.23 1.84 18.71
N THR A 9 9.42 2.19 18.20
CA THR A 9 10.54 2.63 19.04
C THR A 9 10.52 4.13 19.34
N PHE A 10 10.14 4.94 18.35
CA PHE A 10 10.30 6.40 18.42
C PHE A 10 8.99 7.19 18.51
N ILE A 11 7.89 6.60 18.08
CA ILE A 11 6.63 7.31 17.97
C ILE A 11 5.62 6.75 18.96
N HIS A 12 5.15 7.62 19.87
CA HIS A 12 4.01 7.34 20.72
C HIS A 12 2.76 7.78 20.01
N GLU A 13 2.05 6.83 19.46
CA GLU A 13 0.91 7.06 18.59
C GLU A 13 -0.43 6.87 19.31
N GLU A 14 -1.41 7.68 18.97
CA GLU A 14 -2.81 7.46 19.36
C GLU A 14 -3.50 6.51 18.37
N ARG A 15 -3.14 6.58 17.10
CA ARG A 15 -3.75 5.80 16.03
C ARG A 15 -2.73 5.55 14.92
N VAL A 16 -2.58 4.31 14.54
CA VAL A 16 -1.74 3.90 13.40
C VAL A 16 -2.60 3.27 12.33
N ILE A 17 -2.49 3.79 11.13
CA ILE A 17 -3.18 3.24 9.97
C ILE A 17 -2.16 2.54 9.07
N LEU A 18 -2.41 1.27 8.81
CA LEU A 18 -1.60 0.46 7.92
C LEU A 18 -2.23 0.53 6.52
N LEU A 19 -1.63 1.36 5.67
CA LEU A 19 -2.09 1.55 4.31
C LEU A 19 -1.49 0.52 3.38
N THR A 20 -2.33 -0.15 2.60
CA THR A 20 -1.91 -1.02 1.50
C THR A 20 -2.53 -0.51 0.21
N ALA A 21 -1.70 -0.06 -0.73
CA ALA A 21 -2.13 0.29 -2.07
C ALA A 21 -2.14 -0.95 -2.96
N TRP A 22 -3.21 -1.15 -3.71
CA TRP A 22 -3.35 -2.32 -4.57
C TRP A 22 -3.94 -1.95 -5.93
N GLN A 23 -3.73 -2.79 -6.91
CA GLN A 23 -4.27 -2.61 -8.25
C GLN A 23 -5.00 -3.89 -8.67
N ALA A 24 -6.20 -3.71 -9.26
CA ALA A 24 -6.97 -4.82 -9.78
C ALA A 24 -6.21 -5.55 -10.89
N VAL A 25 -6.21 -6.88 -10.84
CA VAL A 25 -5.53 -7.71 -11.85
C VAL A 25 -6.13 -7.51 -13.23
N GLN A 26 -7.43 -7.27 -13.32
CA GLN A 26 -8.10 -6.96 -14.58
C GLN A 26 -7.56 -5.68 -15.24
N MET A 27 -7.21 -4.68 -14.46
CA MET A 27 -6.57 -3.46 -14.97
C MET A 27 -5.17 -3.71 -15.51
N GLN A 28 -4.43 -4.60 -14.88
CA GLN A 28 -3.11 -5.03 -15.35
C GLN A 28 -3.22 -5.80 -16.67
N ALA A 29 -4.18 -6.71 -16.77
CA ALA A 29 -4.46 -7.48 -17.99
C ALA A 29 -4.91 -6.58 -19.15
N THR A 30 -5.72 -5.56 -18.89
CA THR A 30 -6.16 -4.61 -19.92
C THR A 30 -4.98 -3.80 -20.47
N ARG A 31 -4.02 -3.42 -19.65
CA ARG A 31 -2.79 -2.77 -20.11
C ARG A 31 -1.92 -3.71 -20.95
N ALA A 32 -1.86 -4.98 -20.58
CA ALA A 32 -1.12 -5.99 -21.36
C ALA A 32 -1.83 -6.35 -22.68
N SER A 33 -3.17 -6.39 -22.68
CA SER A 33 -3.96 -6.74 -23.87
C SER A 33 -4.09 -5.62 -24.89
N SER A 34 -3.86 -4.37 -24.51
CA SER A 34 -3.74 -3.27 -25.48
C SER A 34 -2.54 -3.43 -26.41
N MET A 35 -1.68 -4.40 -26.14
CA MET A 35 -0.52 -4.80 -26.94
C MET A 35 -0.77 -6.03 -27.85
N GLY A 36 -2.03 -6.46 -28.05
CA GLY A 36 -2.38 -7.41 -29.12
C GLY A 36 -3.01 -8.76 -28.75
N GLY A 37 -3.75 -8.87 -27.67
CA GLY A 37 -4.46 -10.10 -27.30
C GLY A 37 -5.94 -9.91 -27.04
N LEU A 38 -6.78 -10.53 -27.86
CA LEU A 38 -8.24 -10.62 -27.67
C LEU A 38 -8.56 -11.62 -26.55
N VAL A 39 -8.48 -11.19 -25.30
CA VAL A 39 -9.16 -11.89 -24.21
C VAL A 39 -10.34 -11.06 -23.80
N GLN A 40 -11.53 -11.44 -24.26
CA GLN A 40 -12.76 -10.84 -23.75
C GLN A 40 -12.98 -11.35 -22.32
N PRO A 41 -13.22 -10.45 -21.37
CA PRO A 41 -13.65 -10.87 -20.04
C PRO A 41 -14.98 -11.59 -20.16
N ASP A 42 -15.07 -12.76 -19.55
CA ASP A 42 -16.34 -13.48 -19.46
C ASP A 42 -17.25 -12.78 -18.44
N TRP A 43 -18.10 -11.90 -18.93
CA TRP A 43 -19.08 -11.16 -18.12
C TRP A 43 -20.18 -12.04 -17.52
N ASN A 44 -20.23 -13.31 -17.91
CA ASN A 44 -21.27 -14.27 -17.49
C ASN A 44 -20.85 -15.20 -16.35
N SER A 45 -19.67 -15.06 -15.78
CA SER A 45 -19.32 -15.84 -14.61
C SER A 45 -20.03 -15.26 -13.38
N GLU A 46 -21.13 -15.89 -13.01
CA GLU A 46 -21.93 -15.57 -11.80
C GLU A 46 -21.18 -15.81 -10.47
N LYS A 47 -19.92 -16.16 -10.52
CA LYS A 47 -19.07 -16.25 -9.33
C LYS A 47 -18.45 -14.90 -9.10
N MET A 48 -18.95 -14.16 -8.12
CA MET A 48 -18.28 -13.01 -7.54
C MET A 48 -17.00 -13.51 -6.84
N VAL A 49 -15.99 -13.81 -7.64
CA VAL A 49 -14.65 -14.12 -7.13
C VAL A 49 -13.98 -12.78 -6.85
N GLU A 50 -13.51 -12.59 -5.62
CA GLU A 50 -12.72 -11.42 -5.25
C GLU A 50 -11.50 -11.30 -6.17
N ASP A 51 -11.19 -10.08 -6.61
CA ASP A 51 -10.00 -9.83 -7.43
C ASP A 51 -8.74 -10.32 -6.69
N PRO A 52 -7.85 -11.09 -7.34
CA PRO A 52 -6.63 -11.57 -6.71
C PRO A 52 -5.74 -10.47 -6.13
N GLY A 53 -5.73 -9.28 -6.73
CA GLY A 53 -5.01 -8.13 -6.19
C GLY A 53 -5.56 -7.67 -4.85
N LEU A 54 -6.88 -7.69 -4.68
CA LEU A 54 -7.52 -7.38 -3.40
C LEU A 54 -7.25 -8.47 -2.35
N THR A 55 -7.31 -9.73 -2.73
CA THR A 55 -6.98 -10.85 -1.83
C THR A 55 -5.56 -10.74 -1.30
N ASP A 56 -4.59 -10.47 -2.18
CA ASP A 56 -3.20 -10.26 -1.80
C ASP A 56 -3.05 -9.05 -0.86
N ALA A 57 -3.72 -7.95 -1.17
CA ALA A 57 -3.70 -6.75 -0.33
C ALA A 57 -4.24 -7.02 1.08
N ARG A 58 -5.31 -7.79 1.20
CA ARG A 58 -5.86 -8.20 2.51
C ARG A 58 -4.88 -9.05 3.31
N ASN A 59 -4.20 -9.98 2.64
CA ASN A 59 -3.18 -10.81 3.28
C ASN A 59 -2.00 -9.97 3.78
N PHE A 60 -1.53 -9.00 3.01
CA PHE A 60 -0.49 -8.07 3.43
C PHE A 60 -0.93 -7.20 4.59
N ALA A 61 -2.16 -6.70 4.57
CA ALA A 61 -2.71 -5.92 5.66
C ALA A 61 -2.78 -6.74 6.95
N PHE A 62 -3.21 -7.98 6.88
CA PHE A 62 -3.25 -8.89 8.02
C PHE A 62 -1.85 -9.16 8.61
N GLU A 63 -0.87 -9.41 7.75
CA GLU A 63 0.53 -9.58 8.19
C GLU A 63 1.09 -8.29 8.81
N GLY A 64 0.73 -7.13 8.26
CA GLY A 64 1.11 -5.83 8.79
C GLY A 64 0.54 -5.59 10.19
N GLU A 65 -0.72 -5.89 10.41
CA GLU A 65 -1.35 -5.78 11.73
C GLU A 65 -0.72 -6.73 12.76
N LYS A 66 -0.44 -7.97 12.34
CA LYS A 66 0.26 -8.93 13.19
C LYS A 66 1.62 -8.39 13.61
N LEU A 67 2.39 -7.89 12.66
CA LEU A 67 3.70 -7.31 12.89
C LEU A 67 3.63 -6.08 13.82
N ALA A 68 2.63 -5.24 13.65
CA ALA A 68 2.41 -4.07 14.50
C ALA A 68 2.15 -4.52 15.96
N ARG A 69 1.27 -5.48 16.17
CA ARG A 69 1.00 -6.03 17.50
C ARG A 69 2.25 -6.64 18.14
N GLU A 70 3.04 -7.39 17.39
CA GLU A 70 4.31 -7.97 17.85
C GLU A 70 5.32 -6.91 18.29
N ASN A 71 5.23 -5.70 17.75
CA ASN A 71 6.07 -4.55 18.11
C ASN A 71 5.40 -3.61 19.12
N GLY A 72 4.30 -4.01 19.74
CA GLY A 72 3.65 -3.24 20.81
C GLY A 72 2.71 -2.13 20.34
N ILE A 73 2.41 -2.05 19.04
CA ILE A 73 1.45 -1.10 18.50
C ILE A 73 0.06 -1.72 18.63
N THR A 74 -0.77 -1.19 19.52
CA THR A 74 -2.06 -1.81 19.87
C THR A 74 -3.27 -1.17 19.15
N HIS A 75 -3.16 0.07 18.72
CA HIS A 75 -4.24 0.80 18.05
C HIS A 75 -3.96 0.90 16.54
N THR A 76 -4.23 -0.18 15.83
CA THR A 76 -4.01 -0.26 14.38
C THR A 76 -5.32 -0.46 13.62
N GLU A 77 -5.40 0.18 12.48
CA GLU A 77 -6.44 -0.03 11.48
C GLU A 77 -5.79 -0.28 10.12
N SER A 78 -6.33 -1.23 9.37
CA SER A 78 -5.92 -1.43 7.98
C SER A 78 -6.78 -0.61 7.04
N TYR A 79 -6.14 0.04 6.09
CA TYR A 79 -6.80 0.79 5.03
C TYR A 79 -6.29 0.33 3.67
N LEU A 80 -7.18 -0.23 2.87
CA LEU A 80 -6.85 -0.70 1.53
C LEU A 80 -7.29 0.36 0.53
N VAL A 81 -6.37 0.81 -0.32
CA VAL A 81 -6.66 1.79 -1.36
C VAL A 81 -6.32 1.22 -2.73
N GLU A 82 -7.30 1.20 -3.62
CA GLU A 82 -7.10 0.86 -5.01
C GLU A 82 -6.51 2.06 -5.76
N TYR A 83 -5.47 1.82 -6.55
CA TYR A 83 -4.94 2.84 -7.45
C TYR A 83 -5.08 2.41 -8.92
N THR A 84 -5.30 3.37 -9.80
CA THR A 84 -5.43 3.14 -11.24
C THR A 84 -4.25 3.69 -12.03
N THR A 85 -3.70 4.80 -11.62
CA THR A 85 -2.63 5.52 -12.33
C THR A 85 -1.34 5.61 -11.56
N SER A 86 -1.39 5.99 -10.28
CA SER A 86 -0.18 6.17 -9.49
C SER A 86 -0.38 5.84 -8.02
N VAL A 87 0.59 5.14 -7.46
CA VAL A 87 0.61 4.76 -6.04
C VAL A 87 0.74 5.99 -5.15
N TRP A 88 1.64 6.92 -5.48
CA TRP A 88 1.87 8.10 -4.64
C TRP A 88 0.62 8.97 -4.52
N ASN A 89 -0.17 9.09 -5.57
CA ASN A 89 -1.41 9.85 -5.55
C ASN A 89 -2.46 9.19 -4.64
N ALA A 90 -2.58 7.87 -4.70
CA ALA A 90 -3.46 7.12 -3.81
C ALA A 90 -3.05 7.28 -2.34
N ILE A 91 -1.77 7.25 -2.05
CA ILE A 91 -1.24 7.44 -0.68
C ILE A 91 -1.53 8.86 -0.17
N THR A 92 -1.23 9.88 -0.95
CA THR A 92 -1.45 11.28 -0.54
C THR A 92 -2.92 11.59 -0.34
N LYS A 93 -3.76 11.09 -1.23
CA LYS A 93 -5.21 11.25 -1.12
C LYS A 93 -5.77 10.54 0.12
N ALA A 94 -5.34 9.32 0.39
CA ALA A 94 -5.74 8.60 1.60
C ALA A 94 -5.26 9.32 2.86
N ALA A 95 -4.05 9.86 2.87
CA ALA A 95 -3.54 10.63 4.00
C ALA A 95 -4.38 11.89 4.27
N ASP A 96 -4.87 12.55 3.22
CA ASP A 96 -5.79 13.69 3.34
C ASP A 96 -7.16 13.25 3.90
N GLU A 97 -7.73 12.20 3.38
CA GLU A 97 -9.02 11.66 3.84
C GLU A 97 -8.98 11.18 5.30
N LEU A 98 -7.85 10.64 5.72
CA LEU A 98 -7.63 10.14 7.08
C LEU A 98 -7.08 11.22 8.03
N ASP A 99 -6.79 12.39 7.53
CA ASP A 99 -6.16 13.49 8.27
C ASP A 99 -4.89 13.06 9.02
N ALA A 100 -4.00 12.39 8.30
CA ALA A 100 -2.77 11.86 8.87
C ALA A 100 -1.79 12.97 9.24
N ASP A 101 -1.20 12.88 10.42
CA ASP A 101 -0.17 13.83 10.89
C ASP A 101 1.22 13.51 10.37
N LEU A 102 1.46 12.23 10.09
CA LEU A 102 2.74 11.71 9.62
C LEU A 102 2.53 10.53 8.69
N ILE A 103 3.26 10.52 7.59
CA ILE A 103 3.34 9.36 6.70
C ILE A 103 4.67 8.66 6.97
N VAL A 104 4.63 7.35 7.22
CA VAL A 104 5.83 6.52 7.37
C VAL A 104 5.90 5.55 6.20
N THR A 105 7.00 5.57 5.49
CA THR A 105 7.21 4.68 4.33
C THR A 105 8.61 4.10 4.32
N GLY A 106 8.74 2.88 3.82
CA GLY A 106 10.04 2.29 3.49
C GLY A 106 10.46 2.67 2.07
N THR A 107 11.71 2.44 1.75
CA THR A 107 12.26 2.66 0.41
C THR A 107 12.22 1.40 -0.46
N HIS A 108 12.08 0.22 0.16
CA HIS A 108 12.03 -1.06 -0.53
C HIS A 108 10.84 -1.87 -0.04
N GLY A 109 9.99 -2.28 -0.97
CA GLY A 109 8.91 -3.23 -0.72
C GLY A 109 9.45 -4.65 -0.49
N ARG A 110 8.56 -5.58 -0.16
CA ARG A 110 8.88 -7.00 -0.16
C ARG A 110 9.21 -7.48 -1.56
N THR A 111 10.04 -8.50 -1.66
CA THR A 111 10.28 -9.27 -2.89
C THR A 111 8.95 -9.65 -3.54
N GLY A 112 8.67 -9.13 -4.74
CA GLY A 112 7.39 -9.26 -5.44
C GLY A 112 6.56 -7.97 -5.50
N PHE A 113 6.82 -6.99 -4.64
CA PHE A 113 6.22 -5.65 -4.66
C PHE A 113 7.27 -4.53 -4.75
N GLN A 114 8.46 -4.85 -5.25
CA GLN A 114 9.56 -3.89 -5.42
C GLN A 114 9.16 -2.68 -6.29
N GLU A 115 8.21 -2.86 -7.19
CA GLU A 115 7.69 -1.80 -8.06
C GLU A 115 6.79 -0.80 -7.32
N LEU A 116 6.11 -1.22 -6.24
CA LEU A 116 5.16 -0.39 -5.51
C LEU A 116 5.81 0.55 -4.50
N MET A 117 7.00 0.20 -4.02
CA MET A 117 7.76 0.98 -3.04
C MET A 117 9.09 1.47 -3.63
N HIS A 118 9.04 1.89 -4.87
CA HIS A 118 10.19 2.51 -5.53
C HIS A 118 10.57 3.81 -4.81
N PRO A 119 11.87 4.17 -4.68
CA PRO A 119 12.29 5.42 -4.07
C PRO A 119 11.59 6.66 -4.62
N SER A 120 11.18 6.63 -5.90
CA SER A 120 10.40 7.69 -6.53
C SER A 120 9.00 7.87 -5.93
N VAL A 121 8.39 6.83 -5.37
CA VAL A 121 7.08 6.93 -4.69
C VAL A 121 7.22 7.74 -3.41
N ALA A 122 8.21 7.43 -2.57
CA ALA A 122 8.49 8.17 -1.34
C ALA A 122 8.81 9.65 -1.63
N ASP A 123 9.61 9.92 -2.65
CA ASP A 123 9.96 11.28 -3.08
C ASP A 123 8.71 12.06 -3.54
N ARG A 124 7.84 11.45 -4.32
CA ARG A 124 6.60 12.08 -4.77
C ARG A 124 5.59 12.31 -3.65
N VAL A 125 5.48 11.37 -2.73
CA VAL A 125 4.65 11.54 -1.52
C VAL A 125 5.15 12.72 -0.70
N LEU A 126 6.47 12.85 -0.52
CA LEU A 126 7.07 13.97 0.18
C LEU A 126 6.79 15.32 -0.52
N LYS A 127 6.94 15.37 -1.84
CA LYS A 127 6.78 16.61 -2.61
C LYS A 127 5.32 17.05 -2.75
N HIS A 128 4.40 16.11 -2.87
CA HIS A 128 3.01 16.41 -3.22
C HIS A 128 2.02 16.22 -2.06
N GLY A 129 2.42 15.54 -0.99
CA GLY A 129 1.51 15.22 0.11
C GLY A 129 1.33 16.33 1.14
N HIS A 130 2.18 17.34 1.16
CA HIS A 130 2.17 18.46 2.12
C HIS A 130 2.12 18.03 3.59
N ARG A 131 2.65 16.84 3.90
CA ARG A 131 2.69 16.24 5.24
C ARG A 131 4.11 15.79 5.56
N PRO A 132 4.49 15.77 6.84
CA PRO A 132 5.75 15.15 7.24
C PRO A 132 5.82 13.69 6.78
N VAL A 133 6.96 13.30 6.24
CA VAL A 133 7.21 11.92 5.78
C VAL A 133 8.49 11.40 6.44
N LEU A 134 8.36 10.30 7.15
CA LEU A 134 9.49 9.55 7.67
C LEU A 134 9.82 8.42 6.69
N ILE A 135 11.00 8.50 6.10
CA ILE A 135 11.49 7.49 5.17
C ILE A 135 12.46 6.57 5.90
N VAL A 136 12.14 5.29 5.93
CA VAL A 136 12.94 4.27 6.60
C VAL A 136 13.74 3.49 5.57
N PRO A 137 15.07 3.60 5.55
CA PRO A 137 15.91 2.84 4.63
C PRO A 137 15.92 1.36 4.96
N PRO A 138 16.29 0.48 4.01
CA PRO A 138 16.46 -0.94 4.29
C PRO A 138 17.63 -1.16 5.25
N GLU A 139 17.66 -2.32 5.87
CA GLU A 139 18.82 -2.75 6.61
C GLU A 139 20.01 -2.95 5.67
N ALA A 140 21.14 -2.51 6.13
CA ALA A 140 22.38 -2.63 5.37
C ALA A 140 22.81 -4.09 5.22
#